data_5ac52438eb6cfd012f43e3f3a717d013
#
_entry.id   5ac52438eb6cfd012f43e3f3a717d013
#
_cell.length_a   1.000
_cell.length_b   1.000
_cell.length_c   1.000
_cell.angle_alpha   90.00
_cell.angle_beta   90.00
_cell.angle_gamma   90.00
#
_symmetry.space_group_name_H-M   'P 1'
#
loop_
_entity.id
_entity.type
_entity.pdbx_description
1 polymer ?
#
loop_
_entity_poly.entity_id
_entity_poly.type
_entity_poly.pdbx_seq_one_letter_code
_entity_poly.pdbx_strand_id
1 'polypeptide(L)'
;RVKGGAYGCMSGFKRNGESFLVSYRDPHLKRTLEVYQGVPDYIRAFEADEREMTKYIIGTISNKDVPRTPQMQGSISKTAYFSNVTEDMLQKERNQILGAQKEDIQKLAALVEAVLSDDQICVVGSETAIEKAEDVFMEVKPLIG
;
A
#
# COMPACT_ATOMS: atom_id res chain seq x y z
N ARG A 1 -2.25 -9.02 12.66
CA ARG A 1 -2.74 -10.41 12.84
C ARG A 1 -3.22 -10.67 14.28
N VAL A 2 -2.36 -10.58 15.26
CA VAL A 2 -2.67 -11.03 16.63
C VAL A 2 -3.60 -10.07 17.38
N LYS A 3 -3.55 -8.77 17.10
CA LYS A 3 -4.33 -7.75 17.85
C LYS A 3 -5.63 -7.33 17.18
N GLY A 4 -5.75 -7.44 15.85
CA GLY A 4 -6.87 -6.89 15.09
C GLY A 4 -7.91 -7.92 14.63
N GLY A 5 -7.59 -9.22 14.65
CA GLY A 5 -8.49 -10.27 14.17
C GLY A 5 -8.51 -10.50 12.66
N ALA A 6 -8.05 -9.56 11.86
CA ALA A 6 -7.97 -9.72 10.41
C ALA A 6 -6.96 -10.81 9.99
N TYR A 7 -7.31 -11.62 8.99
CA TYR A 7 -6.41 -12.64 8.45
C TYR A 7 -5.21 -12.02 7.74
N GLY A 8 -5.40 -10.92 7.03
CA GLY A 8 -4.33 -10.18 6.36
C GLY A 8 -4.68 -8.72 6.15
N CYS A 9 -3.65 -7.87 6.15
CA CYS A 9 -3.73 -6.47 5.75
C CYS A 9 -2.65 -6.20 4.72
N MET A 10 -3.01 -5.45 3.70
CA MET A 10 -2.11 -5.07 2.61
C MET A 10 -2.31 -3.60 2.25
N SER A 11 -1.27 -2.97 1.79
CA SER A 11 -1.32 -1.64 1.17
C SER A 11 -0.50 -1.65 -0.11
N GLY A 12 -0.86 -0.81 -1.04
CA GLY A 12 -0.13 -0.66 -2.28
C GLY A 12 -0.22 0.75 -2.82
N PHE A 13 0.89 1.22 -3.37
CA PHE A 13 1.02 2.50 -4.04
C PHE A 13 1.73 2.25 -5.37
N LYS A 14 1.04 2.45 -6.47
CA LYS A 14 1.55 2.13 -7.81
C LYS A 14 2.00 3.39 -8.53
N ARG A 15 2.88 3.23 -9.52
CA ARG A 15 3.37 4.35 -10.36
C ARG A 15 2.29 5.08 -11.15
N ASN A 16 1.18 4.41 -11.44
CA ASN A 16 0.03 5.00 -12.14
C ASN A 16 -0.89 5.83 -11.23
N GLY A 17 -0.51 6.01 -9.95
CA GLY A 17 -1.31 6.73 -8.94
C GLY A 17 -2.34 5.86 -8.23
N GLU A 18 -2.54 4.62 -8.66
CA GLU A 18 -3.44 3.68 -7.99
C GLU A 18 -2.91 3.33 -6.60
N SER A 19 -3.75 3.55 -5.59
CA SER A 19 -3.40 3.33 -4.19
C SER A 19 -4.53 2.62 -3.46
N PHE A 20 -4.19 1.72 -2.53
CA PHE A 20 -5.18 0.98 -1.77
C PHE A 20 -4.69 0.56 -0.39
N LEU A 21 -5.62 0.46 0.53
CA LEU A 21 -5.50 -0.20 1.82
C LEU A 21 -6.54 -1.33 1.85
N VAL A 22 -6.15 -2.55 2.14
CA VAL A 22 -7.03 -3.73 2.09
C VAL A 22 -6.90 -4.54 3.37
N SER A 23 -8.03 -4.93 3.92
CA SER A 23 -8.14 -5.94 4.99
C SER A 23 -8.87 -7.17 4.46
N TYR A 24 -8.38 -8.35 4.77
CA TYR A 24 -8.93 -9.62 4.31
C TYR A 24 -9.37 -10.49 5.48
N ARG A 25 -10.59 -11.02 5.39
CA ARG A 25 -11.25 -11.78 6.46
C ARG A 25 -11.17 -11.03 7.79
N ASP A 26 -11.67 -9.82 7.77
CA ASP A 26 -11.68 -8.91 8.91
C ASP A 26 -13.08 -8.90 9.56
N PRO A 27 -13.20 -9.26 10.82
CA PRO A 27 -14.50 -9.24 11.52
C PRO A 27 -14.92 -7.83 11.99
N HIS A 28 -14.04 -6.82 11.90
CA HIS A 28 -14.23 -5.52 12.54
C HIS A 28 -14.20 -4.35 11.54
N LEU A 29 -15.19 -4.27 10.67
CA LEU A 29 -15.23 -3.30 9.57
C LEU A 29 -15.01 -1.85 10.02
N LYS A 30 -15.85 -1.32 10.91
CA LYS A 30 -15.73 0.09 11.37
C LYS A 30 -14.40 0.38 12.03
N ARG A 31 -13.94 -0.53 12.90
CA ARG A 31 -12.64 -0.37 13.56
C ARG A 31 -11.48 -0.38 12.58
N THR A 32 -11.57 -1.15 11.53
CA THR A 32 -10.54 -1.19 10.48
C THR A 32 -10.48 0.12 9.72
N LEU A 33 -11.61 0.74 9.42
CA LEU A 33 -11.66 2.06 8.80
C LEU A 33 -11.06 3.14 9.72
N GLU A 34 -11.37 3.11 11.02
CA GLU A 34 -10.75 3.99 12.02
C GLU A 34 -9.23 3.83 12.06
N VAL A 35 -8.74 2.57 12.00
CA VAL A 35 -7.29 2.30 11.93
C VAL A 35 -6.67 2.86 10.66
N TYR A 36 -7.34 2.74 9.51
CA TYR A 36 -6.85 3.32 8.26
C TYR A 36 -6.77 4.85 8.33
N GLN A 37 -7.77 5.51 8.91
CA GLN A 37 -7.74 6.96 9.12
C GLN A 37 -6.59 7.41 10.02
N GLY A 38 -6.15 6.58 10.94
CA GLY A 38 -4.99 6.84 11.80
C GLY A 38 -3.63 6.59 11.14
N VAL A 39 -3.57 6.00 9.94
CA VAL A 39 -2.30 5.68 9.25
C VAL A 39 -1.45 6.91 8.95
N PRO A 40 -1.99 8.06 8.48
CA PRO A 40 -1.20 9.26 8.25
C PRO A 40 -0.47 9.73 9.51
N ASP A 41 -1.13 9.74 10.65
CA ASP A 41 -0.51 10.17 11.91
C ASP A 41 0.57 9.20 12.38
N TYR A 42 0.33 7.90 12.20
CA TYR A 42 1.35 6.88 12.46
C TYR A 42 2.60 7.08 11.58
N ILE A 43 2.42 7.43 10.29
CA ILE A 43 3.54 7.69 9.38
C ILE A 43 4.25 8.99 9.76
N ARG A 44 3.54 10.05 10.15
CA ARG A 44 4.14 11.32 10.64
C ARG A 44 4.99 11.09 11.89
N ALA A 45 4.54 10.21 12.77
CA ALA A 45 5.24 9.86 14.01
C ALA A 45 6.26 8.73 13.82
N PHE A 46 6.54 8.31 12.57
CA PHE A 46 7.48 7.22 12.30
C PHE A 46 8.88 7.58 12.78
N GLU A 47 9.45 6.71 13.60
CA GLU A 47 10.84 6.79 14.07
C GLU A 47 11.56 5.48 13.74
N ALA A 48 12.78 5.60 13.30
CA ALA A 48 13.67 4.47 13.04
C ALA A 48 15.11 4.89 13.25
N ASP A 49 15.88 4.04 13.88
CA ASP A 49 17.32 4.20 13.97
C ASP A 49 18.01 3.82 12.64
N GLU A 50 19.33 4.09 12.53
CA GLU A 50 20.10 3.79 11.33
C GLU A 50 20.07 2.31 10.97
N ARG A 51 20.07 1.41 11.95
CA ARG A 51 20.01 -0.03 11.74
C ARG A 51 18.66 -0.47 11.20
N GLU A 52 17.57 0.13 11.67
CA GLU A 52 16.23 -0.14 11.20
C GLU A 52 16.02 0.39 9.78
N MET A 53 16.46 1.61 9.50
CA MET A 53 16.45 2.18 8.15
C MET A 53 17.25 1.30 7.17
N THR A 54 18.42 0.83 7.57
CA THR A 54 19.22 -0.09 6.75
C THR A 54 18.44 -1.37 6.41
N LYS A 55 17.70 -1.96 7.36
CA LYS A 55 16.86 -3.14 7.10
C LYS A 55 15.76 -2.84 6.10
N TYR A 56 15.08 -1.70 6.21
CA TYR A 56 14.03 -1.30 5.27
C TYR A 56 14.59 -1.08 3.87
N ILE A 57 15.74 -0.42 3.75
CA ILE A 57 16.41 -0.19 2.47
C ILE A 57 16.81 -1.52 1.83
N ILE A 58 17.47 -2.42 2.59
CA ILE A 58 17.85 -3.75 2.09
C ILE A 58 16.62 -4.54 1.66
N GLY A 59 15.56 -4.57 2.47
CA GLY A 59 14.32 -5.26 2.12
C GLY A 59 13.69 -4.73 0.84
N THR A 60 13.71 -3.42 0.62
CA THR A 60 13.17 -2.79 -0.58
C THR A 60 14.01 -3.06 -1.82
N ILE A 61 15.34 -2.95 -1.71
CA ILE A 61 16.27 -3.21 -2.81
C ILE A 61 16.27 -4.67 -3.22
N SER A 62 16.21 -5.60 -2.27
CA SER A 62 16.19 -7.04 -2.58
C SER A 62 15.00 -7.45 -3.44
N ASN A 63 13.85 -6.77 -3.31
CA ASN A 63 12.70 -6.97 -4.17
C ASN A 63 12.92 -6.47 -5.62
N LYS A 64 13.84 -5.54 -5.84
CA LYS A 64 14.21 -5.04 -7.17
C LYS A 64 15.32 -5.88 -7.82
N ASP A 65 16.22 -6.41 -7.01
CA ASP A 65 17.41 -7.14 -7.45
C ASP A 65 17.18 -8.67 -7.55
N VAL A 66 15.94 -9.09 -7.74
CA VAL A 66 15.62 -10.50 -7.93
C VAL A 66 16.32 -11.03 -9.20
N PRO A 67 17.03 -12.17 -9.13
CA PRO A 67 17.60 -12.82 -10.30
C PRO A 67 16.53 -13.09 -11.38
N ARG A 68 16.83 -12.72 -12.62
CA ARG A 68 15.87 -12.81 -13.73
C ARG A 68 16.40 -13.69 -14.84
N THR A 69 15.52 -14.53 -15.38
CA THR A 69 15.81 -15.25 -16.61
C THR A 69 15.83 -14.29 -17.80
N PRO A 70 16.48 -14.64 -18.94
CA PRO A 70 16.46 -13.84 -20.15
C PRO A 70 15.03 -13.51 -20.63
N GLN A 71 14.10 -14.44 -20.49
CA GLN A 71 12.69 -14.24 -20.84
C GLN A 71 12.04 -13.16 -19.95
N MET A 72 12.29 -13.19 -18.64
CA MET A 72 11.78 -12.18 -17.70
C MET A 72 12.36 -10.81 -18.04
N GLN A 73 13.65 -10.73 -18.33
CA GLN A 73 14.30 -9.48 -18.74
C GLN A 73 13.67 -8.92 -20.02
N GLY A 74 13.45 -9.75 -21.04
CA GLY A 74 12.78 -9.33 -22.27
C GLY A 74 11.36 -8.81 -22.03
N SER A 75 10.58 -9.48 -21.17
CA SER A 75 9.24 -9.02 -20.80
C SER A 75 9.25 -7.68 -20.07
N ILE A 76 10.18 -7.49 -19.15
CA ILE A 76 10.33 -6.24 -18.38
C ILE A 76 10.76 -5.10 -19.32
N SER A 77 11.75 -5.33 -20.18
CA SER A 77 12.22 -4.33 -21.15
C SER A 77 11.11 -3.91 -22.12
N LYS A 78 10.32 -4.88 -22.61
CA LYS A 78 9.15 -4.59 -23.44
C LYS A 78 8.13 -3.72 -22.71
N THR A 79 7.79 -4.08 -21.48
CA THR A 79 6.85 -3.29 -20.68
C THR A 79 7.39 -1.89 -20.39
N ALA A 80 8.67 -1.75 -20.03
CA ALA A 80 9.32 -0.47 -19.81
C ALA A 80 9.26 0.42 -21.07
N TYR A 81 9.54 -0.15 -22.24
CA TYR A 81 9.47 0.55 -23.50
C TYR A 81 8.06 1.12 -23.79
N PHE A 82 7.01 0.30 -23.66
CA PHE A 82 5.64 0.76 -23.89
C PHE A 82 5.11 1.72 -22.82
N SER A 83 5.69 1.69 -21.62
CA SER A 83 5.33 2.58 -20.50
C SER A 83 6.22 3.83 -20.42
N ASN A 84 7.11 4.05 -21.39
CA ASN A 84 8.11 5.14 -21.39
C ASN A 84 8.95 5.19 -20.09
N VAL A 85 9.24 4.03 -19.48
CA VAL A 85 10.11 3.92 -18.32
C VAL A 85 11.55 3.76 -18.80
N THR A 86 12.36 4.79 -18.62
CA THR A 86 13.77 4.79 -19.05
C THR A 86 14.68 4.19 -18.00
N GLU A 87 15.89 3.80 -18.40
CA GLU A 87 16.91 3.29 -17.47
C GLU A 87 17.33 4.37 -16.45
N ASP A 88 17.42 5.62 -16.87
CA ASP A 88 17.69 6.75 -15.96
C ASP A 88 16.61 6.89 -14.88
N MET A 89 15.34 6.67 -15.21
CA MET A 89 14.26 6.69 -14.23
C MET A 89 14.40 5.54 -13.21
N LEU A 90 14.78 4.36 -13.68
CA LEU A 90 15.01 3.21 -12.81
C LEU A 90 16.25 3.41 -11.91
N GLN A 91 17.32 3.99 -12.46
CA GLN A 91 18.52 4.31 -11.70
C GLN A 91 18.25 5.41 -10.65
N LYS A 92 17.49 6.44 -11.03
CA LYS A 92 17.06 7.50 -10.10
C LYS A 92 16.26 6.92 -8.94
N GLU A 93 15.29 6.06 -9.23
CA GLU A 93 14.50 5.40 -8.20
C GLU A 93 15.38 4.55 -7.27
N ARG A 94 16.32 3.81 -7.84
CA ARG A 94 17.28 3.03 -7.06
C ARG A 94 18.11 3.90 -6.11
N ASN A 95 18.61 5.01 -6.60
CA ASN A 95 19.39 5.95 -5.80
C ASN A 95 18.55 6.59 -4.68
N GLN A 96 17.28 6.90 -4.96
CA GLN A 96 16.34 7.40 -3.96
C GLN A 96 16.09 6.37 -2.83
N ILE A 97 15.93 5.10 -3.17
CA ILE A 97 15.77 4.04 -2.17
C ILE A 97 17.01 3.89 -1.32
N LEU A 98 18.21 3.87 -1.95
CA LEU A 98 19.48 3.72 -1.24
C LEU A 98 19.81 4.91 -0.33
N GLY A 99 19.37 6.10 -0.70
CA GLY A 99 19.58 7.34 0.07
C GLY A 99 18.41 7.71 0.99
N ALA A 100 17.37 6.85 1.11
CA ALA A 100 16.18 7.18 1.86
C ALA A 100 16.45 7.38 3.35
N GLN A 101 15.85 8.42 3.91
CA GLN A 101 15.90 8.75 5.33
C GLN A 101 14.50 8.60 5.95
N LYS A 102 14.41 8.58 7.28
CA LYS A 102 13.12 8.47 7.97
C LYS A 102 12.17 9.63 7.63
N GLU A 103 12.73 10.82 7.42
CA GLU A 103 11.98 12.00 7.01
C GLU A 103 11.30 11.85 5.65
N ASP A 104 11.89 11.06 4.75
CA ASP A 104 11.27 10.76 3.45
C ASP A 104 10.05 9.85 3.62
N ILE A 105 10.10 8.91 4.58
CA ILE A 105 8.95 8.09 4.95
C ILE A 105 7.87 8.98 5.58
N GLN A 106 8.21 9.87 6.51
CA GLN A 106 7.26 10.77 7.17
C GLN A 106 6.52 11.67 6.17
N LYS A 107 7.17 12.13 5.10
CA LYS A 107 6.55 12.92 4.01
C LYS A 107 5.45 12.17 3.27
N LEU A 108 5.47 10.83 3.26
CA LEU A 108 4.44 10.03 2.60
C LEU A 108 3.08 10.12 3.31
N ALA A 109 3.04 10.60 4.55
CA ALA A 109 1.79 10.79 5.28
C ALA A 109 0.78 11.65 4.52
N ALA A 110 1.24 12.72 3.86
CA ALA A 110 0.37 13.59 3.07
C ALA A 110 -0.26 12.87 1.86
N LEU A 111 0.46 11.94 1.23
CA LEU A 111 -0.08 11.13 0.13
C LEU A 111 -1.13 10.15 0.62
N VAL A 112 -0.90 9.50 1.76
CA VAL A 112 -1.87 8.57 2.36
C VAL A 112 -3.12 9.32 2.81
N GLU A 113 -2.97 10.49 3.40
CA GLU A 113 -4.08 11.36 3.79
C GLU A 113 -4.94 11.77 2.57
N ALA A 114 -4.31 12.14 1.47
CA ALA A 114 -5.00 12.46 0.22
C ALA A 114 -5.80 11.27 -0.32
N VAL A 115 -5.25 10.04 -0.26
CA VAL A 115 -5.96 8.82 -0.68
C VAL A 115 -7.17 8.55 0.23
N LEU A 116 -7.01 8.74 1.54
CA LEU A 116 -8.09 8.50 2.49
C LEU A 116 -9.19 9.56 2.42
N SER A 117 -8.85 10.82 2.10
CA SER A 117 -9.81 11.91 1.96
C SER A 117 -10.76 11.77 0.77
N ASP A 118 -10.42 10.92 -0.21
CA ASP A 118 -11.27 10.60 -1.37
C ASP A 118 -12.42 9.64 -1.01
N ASP A 119 -12.37 9.04 0.16
CA ASP A 119 -13.40 8.20 0.80
C ASP A 119 -13.97 7.08 -0.10
N GLN A 120 -13.11 6.50 -0.95
CA GLN A 120 -13.49 5.41 -1.85
C GLN A 120 -13.42 4.07 -1.09
N ILE A 121 -14.55 3.65 -0.54
CA ILE A 121 -14.66 2.43 0.27
C ILE A 121 -15.46 1.37 -0.50
N CYS A 122 -14.91 0.16 -0.59
CA CYS A 122 -15.60 -1.01 -1.11
C CYS A 122 -15.41 -2.20 -0.16
N VAL A 123 -16.51 -2.83 0.23
CA VAL A 123 -16.49 -3.98 1.14
C VAL A 123 -17.30 -5.13 0.56
N VAL A 124 -16.73 -6.32 0.65
CA VAL A 124 -17.44 -7.58 0.38
C VAL A 124 -17.47 -8.39 1.67
N GLY A 125 -18.65 -8.70 2.16
CA GLY A 125 -18.82 -9.36 3.44
C GLY A 125 -20.16 -10.06 3.60
N SER A 126 -20.39 -10.64 4.79
CA SER A 126 -21.71 -11.20 5.11
C SER A 126 -22.74 -10.08 5.28
N GLU A 127 -23.99 -10.36 4.92
CA GLU A 127 -25.13 -9.45 5.07
C GLU A 127 -25.15 -8.84 6.48
N THR A 128 -25.14 -9.67 7.52
CA THR A 128 -25.17 -9.22 8.92
C THR A 128 -24.00 -8.30 9.29
N ALA A 129 -22.81 -8.47 8.71
CA ALA A 129 -21.67 -7.60 8.98
C ALA A 129 -21.82 -6.24 8.28
N ILE A 130 -22.39 -6.22 7.08
CA ILE A 130 -22.62 -5.01 6.31
C ILE A 130 -23.77 -4.20 6.92
N GLU A 131 -24.89 -4.84 7.31
CA GLU A 131 -26.01 -4.20 8.00
C GLU A 131 -25.57 -3.46 9.28
N LYS A 132 -24.67 -4.05 10.07
CA LYS A 132 -24.13 -3.41 11.28
C LYS A 132 -23.28 -2.16 11.00
N ALA A 133 -22.92 -1.92 9.77
CA ALA A 133 -22.10 -0.81 9.32
C ALA A 133 -22.72 -0.07 8.12
N GLU A 134 -24.05 -0.17 7.96
CA GLU A 134 -24.78 0.41 6.83
C GLU A 134 -24.57 1.93 6.68
N ASP A 135 -24.37 2.63 7.80
CA ASP A 135 -24.06 4.05 7.85
C ASP A 135 -22.73 4.46 7.18
N VAL A 136 -21.89 3.49 6.85
CA VAL A 136 -20.58 3.71 6.18
C VAL A 136 -20.72 3.70 4.65
N PHE A 137 -21.80 3.12 4.11
CA PHE A 137 -21.94 2.87 2.68
C PHE A 137 -22.98 3.77 2.02
N MET A 138 -22.67 4.28 0.85
CA MET A 138 -23.64 4.98 0.00
C MET A 138 -24.63 4.00 -0.69
N GLU A 139 -24.18 2.80 -0.97
CA GLU A 139 -24.97 1.77 -1.66
C GLU A 139 -24.57 0.38 -1.18
N VAL A 140 -25.56 -0.48 -0.95
CA VAL A 140 -25.39 -1.90 -0.62
C VAL A 140 -26.12 -2.73 -1.66
N LYS A 141 -25.43 -3.73 -2.22
CA LYS A 141 -25.98 -4.65 -3.23
C LYS A 141 -25.74 -6.10 -2.84
N PRO A 142 -26.68 -7.01 -3.10
CA PRO A 142 -26.40 -8.44 -2.98
C PRO A 142 -25.34 -8.83 -4.01
N LEU A 143 -24.36 -9.65 -3.57
CA LEU A 143 -23.29 -10.12 -4.44
C LEU A 143 -23.76 -11.25 -5.37
N ILE A 144 -24.74 -12.02 -4.90
CA ILE A 144 -25.36 -13.15 -5.63
C ILE A 144 -26.87 -12.87 -5.61
N GLY A 145 -27.43 -12.73 -6.79
CA GLY A 145 -28.88 -12.57 -6.99
C GLY A 145 -29.57 -13.91 -7.20
#